data_bf58b5a1f6925226296ff29765b30316
#
_entry.id   bf58b5a1f6925226296ff29765b30316
#
_cell.length_a   1.000
_cell.length_b   1.000
_cell.length_c   1.000
_cell.angle_alpha   90.00
_cell.angle_beta   90.00
_cell.angle_gamma   90.00
#
_symmetry.space_group_name_H-M   'P 1'
#
loop_
_entity.id
_entity.type
_entity.pdbx_description
1 polymer ?
#
loop_
_entity_poly.entity_id
_entity_poly.type
_entity_poly.pdbx_seq_one_letter_code
_entity_poly.pdbx_strand_id
1 'polypeptide(L)'
;MFQIKTYARFSLVLLGMGLVGCASQQGMSPGVGVSDSDLAETAGAEWLHNHGSWDGSRYSTLAEINSRNASELKIAWTFSTGTTGNNQATPIFHDGILYFPVHGQTVMAVDARTGKEVWRYKHELPENYGGFVPNFLGQISKGVAIYKDRILFYSNDSKLVALHYKTGEKLYDVQVRPYVHVNEAGEEQLGYYSTLA
;
A
#
# COMPACT_ATOMS: atom_id res chain seq x y z
N MET A 1 -3.58 25.90 78.01
CA MET A 1 -3.09 24.50 78.05
C MET A 1 -4.14 23.67 77.37
N PHE A 2 -4.05 23.59 76.00
CA PHE A 2 -5.04 22.91 75.15
C PHE A 2 -4.37 21.66 74.55
N GLN A 3 -4.95 20.52 74.86
CA GLN A 3 -4.57 19.24 74.25
C GLN A 3 -5.31 19.02 73.02
N ILE A 4 -4.62 18.79 71.87
CA ILE A 4 -5.20 18.41 70.57
C ILE A 4 -5.17 16.87 70.50
N LYS A 5 -6.34 16.28 70.43
CA LYS A 5 -6.52 14.84 70.16
C LYS A 5 -6.47 14.59 68.63
N THR A 6 -5.47 13.84 68.21
CA THR A 6 -5.31 13.40 66.82
C THR A 6 -6.16 12.16 66.57
N TYR A 7 -7.12 12.26 65.67
CA TYR A 7 -7.89 11.13 65.18
C TYR A 7 -7.20 10.58 63.89
N ALA A 8 -6.70 9.38 64.00
CA ALA A 8 -6.23 8.63 62.84
C ALA A 8 -7.42 8.13 62.01
N ARG A 9 -7.53 8.60 60.80
CA ARG A 9 -8.48 8.06 59.80
C ARG A 9 -7.77 6.96 59.01
N PHE A 10 -8.21 5.73 59.21
CA PHE A 10 -7.87 4.61 58.33
C PHE A 10 -8.66 4.79 57.02
N SER A 11 -7.93 5.12 55.95
CA SER A 11 -8.49 5.06 54.59
C SER A 11 -8.26 3.66 54.02
N LEU A 12 -9.36 2.95 53.84
CA LEU A 12 -9.40 1.66 53.13
C LEU A 12 -9.21 1.94 51.64
N VAL A 13 -8.03 1.63 51.12
CA VAL A 13 -7.78 1.66 49.66
C VAL A 13 -8.31 0.38 49.05
N LEU A 14 -9.46 0.46 48.40
CA LEU A 14 -9.95 -0.60 47.52
C LEU A 14 -9.07 -0.59 46.25
N LEU A 15 -8.22 -1.61 46.14
CA LEU A 15 -7.50 -1.92 44.92
C LEU A 15 -8.50 -2.48 43.91
N GLY A 16 -9.05 -1.63 43.06
CA GLY A 16 -9.78 -2.05 41.86
C GLY A 16 -8.79 -2.65 40.86
N MET A 17 -8.76 -3.97 40.73
CA MET A 17 -8.11 -4.64 39.60
C MET A 17 -8.90 -4.31 38.33
N GLY A 18 -8.50 -3.24 37.66
CA GLY A 18 -8.89 -2.99 36.28
C GLY A 18 -8.26 -4.07 35.40
N LEU A 19 -9.06 -4.97 34.90
CA LEU A 19 -8.70 -5.81 33.76
C LEU A 19 -8.49 -4.87 32.56
N VAL A 20 -7.25 -4.43 32.37
CA VAL A 20 -6.81 -3.85 31.11
C VAL A 20 -6.84 -5.02 30.11
N GLY A 21 -7.91 -5.10 29.34
CA GLY A 21 -7.96 -5.93 28.15
C GLY A 21 -6.85 -5.43 27.22
N CYS A 22 -5.74 -6.15 27.19
CA CYS A 22 -4.79 -6.05 26.10
C CYS A 22 -5.53 -6.45 24.83
N ALA A 23 -6.05 -5.47 24.08
CA ALA A 23 -6.21 -5.65 22.66
C ALA A 23 -4.80 -5.97 22.16
N SER A 24 -4.57 -7.22 21.79
CA SER A 24 -3.36 -7.64 21.12
C SER A 24 -3.31 -6.88 19.79
N GLN A 25 -2.62 -5.72 19.81
CA GLN A 25 -2.03 -5.22 18.59
C GLN A 25 -1.02 -6.29 18.18
N GLN A 26 -1.41 -7.16 17.28
CA GLN A 26 -0.47 -7.97 16.52
C GLN A 26 0.31 -7.01 15.63
N GLY A 27 1.23 -6.28 16.26
CA GLY A 27 2.20 -5.47 15.58
C GLY A 27 3.13 -6.40 14.83
N MET A 28 3.19 -6.27 13.51
CA MET A 28 4.21 -6.90 12.70
C MET A 28 5.59 -6.60 13.27
N SER A 29 6.41 -7.62 13.40
CA SER A 29 7.78 -7.48 13.90
C SER A 29 8.56 -6.47 13.05
N PRO A 30 9.21 -5.45 13.64
CA PRO A 30 10.00 -4.50 12.88
C PRO A 30 11.14 -5.23 12.15
N GLY A 31 11.10 -5.24 10.82
CA GLY A 31 12.22 -5.72 9.99
C GLY A 31 11.98 -6.97 9.15
N VAL A 32 10.89 -7.68 9.36
CA VAL A 32 10.47 -8.76 8.45
C VAL A 32 9.31 -8.21 7.65
N GLY A 33 9.47 -7.98 6.36
CA GLY A 33 8.40 -7.49 5.49
C GLY A 33 7.17 -8.43 5.49
N VAL A 34 6.23 -8.17 4.60
CA VAL A 34 4.95 -8.88 4.53
C VAL A 34 5.13 -10.38 4.29
N SER A 35 4.64 -11.22 5.19
CA SER A 35 4.70 -12.68 5.12
C SER A 35 3.47 -13.28 4.43
N ASP A 36 3.50 -14.59 4.17
CA ASP A 36 2.35 -15.33 3.64
C ASP A 36 1.15 -15.27 4.60
N SER A 37 1.39 -15.31 5.90
CA SER A 37 0.33 -15.20 6.91
C SER A 37 -0.33 -13.82 6.90
N ASP A 38 0.46 -12.74 6.74
CA ASP A 38 -0.08 -11.39 6.66
C ASP A 38 -0.99 -11.22 5.42
N LEU A 39 -0.58 -11.81 4.28
CA LEU A 39 -1.38 -11.81 3.06
C LEU A 39 -2.67 -12.66 3.17
N ALA A 40 -2.71 -13.64 4.05
CA ALA A 40 -3.89 -14.48 4.27
C ALA A 40 -4.93 -13.83 5.21
N GLU A 41 -4.56 -12.78 5.93
CA GLU A 41 -5.45 -12.11 6.87
C GLU A 41 -6.50 -11.24 6.16
N THR A 42 -7.65 -11.06 6.82
CA THR A 42 -8.68 -10.13 6.36
C THR A 42 -8.20 -8.68 6.57
N ALA A 43 -8.52 -7.79 5.64
CA ALA A 43 -8.17 -6.38 5.74
C ALA A 43 -8.66 -5.75 7.05
N GLY A 44 -7.71 -5.25 7.83
CA GLY A 44 -7.92 -4.55 9.09
C GLY A 44 -7.13 -3.25 9.11
N ALA A 45 -6.12 -3.17 9.97
CA ALA A 45 -5.18 -2.04 10.01
C ALA A 45 -4.30 -1.95 8.76
N GLU A 46 -4.12 -3.06 8.05
CA GLU A 46 -3.37 -3.16 6.81
C GLU A 46 -4.31 -3.40 5.62
N TRP A 47 -3.90 -2.98 4.42
CA TRP A 47 -4.62 -3.22 3.17
C TRP A 47 -3.66 -3.71 2.11
N LEU A 48 -3.34 -5.01 2.15
CA LEU A 48 -2.23 -5.61 1.41
C LEU A 48 -2.61 -6.10 0.00
N HIS A 49 -3.90 -6.09 -0.32
CA HIS A 49 -4.44 -6.49 -1.62
C HIS A 49 -5.27 -5.37 -2.25
N ASN A 50 -5.38 -5.35 -3.57
CA ASN A 50 -6.25 -4.41 -4.29
C ASN A 50 -7.69 -4.41 -3.80
N HIS A 51 -8.16 -5.54 -3.30
CA HIS A 51 -9.53 -5.72 -2.83
C HIS A 51 -9.61 -5.96 -1.31
N GLY A 52 -8.54 -5.70 -0.57
CA GLY A 52 -8.46 -5.82 0.88
C GLY A 52 -8.11 -7.24 1.36
N SER A 53 -8.58 -8.27 0.69
CA SER A 53 -8.37 -9.67 1.03
C SER A 53 -8.50 -10.57 -0.20
N TRP A 54 -8.15 -11.85 -0.06
CA TRP A 54 -8.23 -12.84 -1.15
C TRP A 54 -9.65 -13.10 -1.67
N ASP A 55 -10.66 -12.92 -0.83
CA ASP A 55 -12.07 -13.07 -1.23
C ASP A 55 -12.61 -11.88 -2.03
N GLY A 56 -11.83 -10.81 -2.14
CA GLY A 56 -12.21 -9.63 -2.90
C GLY A 56 -13.37 -8.84 -2.30
N SER A 57 -13.65 -9.01 -1.01
CA SER A 57 -14.82 -8.41 -0.34
C SER A 57 -14.78 -6.88 -0.29
N ARG A 58 -13.61 -6.27 -0.40
CA ARG A 58 -13.39 -4.81 -0.28
C ARG A 58 -13.94 -4.24 1.02
N TYR A 59 -13.92 -5.04 2.06
CA TYR A 59 -14.44 -4.72 3.36
C TYR A 59 -13.32 -4.58 4.38
N SER A 60 -13.36 -3.53 5.19
CA SER A 60 -12.45 -3.34 6.32
C SER A 60 -13.16 -3.68 7.63
N THR A 61 -12.47 -4.35 8.53
CA THR A 61 -12.95 -4.64 9.89
C THR A 61 -12.84 -3.44 10.82
N LEU A 62 -12.24 -2.32 10.38
CA LEU A 62 -12.15 -1.08 11.14
C LEU A 62 -13.55 -0.48 11.34
N ALA A 63 -13.82 0.03 12.53
CA ALA A 63 -15.14 0.53 12.94
C ALA A 63 -15.15 2.01 13.37
N GLU A 64 -14.00 2.70 13.30
CA GLU A 64 -13.86 4.10 13.70
C GLU A 64 -14.72 5.02 12.84
N ILE A 65 -14.84 4.73 11.54
CA ILE A 65 -15.75 5.43 10.63
C ILE A 65 -17.02 4.60 10.49
N ASN A 66 -18.17 5.22 10.79
CA ASN A 66 -19.46 4.56 10.75
C ASN A 66 -20.57 5.57 10.39
N SER A 67 -21.80 5.11 10.27
CA SER A 67 -22.95 5.94 9.86
C SER A 67 -23.23 7.14 10.75
N ARG A 68 -22.73 7.17 11.98
CA ARG A 68 -22.95 8.29 12.91
C ARG A 68 -21.94 9.43 12.74
N ASN A 69 -20.74 9.14 12.25
CA ASN A 69 -19.66 10.13 12.13
C ASN A 69 -19.13 10.32 10.71
N ALA A 70 -19.60 9.54 9.74
CA ALA A 70 -19.15 9.67 8.35
C ALA A 70 -19.36 11.08 7.76
N SER A 71 -20.41 11.80 8.19
CA SER A 71 -20.68 13.18 7.77
C SER A 71 -19.70 14.21 8.34
N GLU A 72 -18.92 13.85 9.35
CA GLU A 72 -17.93 14.72 10.00
C GLU A 72 -16.54 14.60 9.37
N LEU A 73 -16.36 13.70 8.40
CA LEU A 73 -15.08 13.50 7.72
C LEU A 73 -14.63 14.78 7.02
N LYS A 74 -13.35 15.09 7.18
CA LYS A 74 -12.68 16.24 6.55
C LYS A 74 -11.46 15.76 5.78
N ILE A 75 -11.10 16.51 4.76
CA ILE A 75 -9.84 16.28 4.04
C ILE A 75 -8.67 16.52 5.00
N ALA A 76 -7.88 15.49 5.26
CA ALA A 76 -6.68 15.61 6.08
C ALA A 76 -5.52 16.20 5.27
N TRP A 77 -5.37 15.77 4.03
CA TRP A 77 -4.35 16.26 3.10
C TRP A 77 -4.73 15.92 1.66
N THR A 78 -4.06 16.56 0.72
CA THR A 78 -4.12 16.27 -0.71
C THR A 78 -2.71 16.05 -1.24
N PHE A 79 -2.56 15.14 -2.20
CA PHE A 79 -1.29 14.83 -2.83
C PHE A 79 -1.42 14.91 -4.35
N SER A 80 -0.52 15.64 -5.00
CA SER A 80 -0.44 15.69 -6.46
C SER A 80 0.57 14.66 -6.96
N THR A 81 0.14 13.76 -7.83
CA THR A 81 1.03 12.78 -8.46
C THR A 81 2.03 13.41 -9.44
N GLY A 82 1.74 14.63 -9.90
CA GLY A 82 2.51 15.32 -10.93
C GLY A 82 2.33 14.72 -12.34
N THR A 83 1.33 13.85 -12.53
CA THR A 83 1.01 13.25 -13.82
C THR A 83 -0.33 13.75 -14.35
N THR A 84 -0.45 13.90 -15.66
CA THR A 84 -1.68 14.36 -16.32
C THR A 84 -2.47 13.21 -16.96
N GLY A 85 -1.93 12.01 -16.92
CA GLY A 85 -2.56 10.83 -17.49
C GLY A 85 -3.60 10.20 -16.59
N ASN A 86 -4.28 9.19 -17.12
CA ASN A 86 -5.32 8.46 -16.41
C ASN A 86 -4.72 7.54 -15.35
N ASN A 87 -5.16 7.66 -14.11
CA ASN A 87 -4.78 6.80 -12.98
C ASN A 87 -5.97 5.91 -12.61
N GLN A 88 -5.77 4.59 -12.66
CA GLN A 88 -6.82 3.59 -12.37
C GLN A 88 -6.40 2.61 -11.27
N ALA A 89 -5.35 2.93 -10.54
CA ALA A 89 -4.79 2.05 -9.53
C ALA A 89 -5.54 2.14 -8.19
N THR A 90 -5.66 1.00 -7.53
CA THR A 90 -6.03 0.94 -6.11
C THR A 90 -4.74 0.93 -5.30
N PRO A 91 -4.56 1.86 -4.35
CA PRO A 91 -3.43 1.83 -3.43
C PRO A 91 -3.48 0.60 -2.52
N ILE A 92 -2.32 0.05 -2.18
CA ILE A 92 -2.16 -0.83 -1.03
C ILE A 92 -1.61 -0.02 0.15
N PHE A 93 -1.92 -0.44 1.37
CA PHE A 93 -1.47 0.23 2.58
C PHE A 93 -0.72 -0.77 3.47
N HIS A 94 0.50 -0.37 3.86
CA HIS A 94 1.36 -1.16 4.72
C HIS A 94 2.29 -0.26 5.54
N ASP A 95 2.35 -0.52 6.85
CA ASP A 95 3.26 0.18 7.80
C ASP A 95 3.17 1.72 7.69
N GLY A 96 1.93 2.24 7.59
CA GLY A 96 1.67 3.67 7.50
C GLY A 96 1.91 4.30 6.12
N ILE A 97 2.27 3.52 5.10
CA ILE A 97 2.60 3.98 3.76
C ILE A 97 1.58 3.48 2.74
N LEU A 98 1.16 4.36 1.85
CA LEU A 98 0.37 4.04 0.65
C LEU A 98 1.31 3.81 -0.52
N TYR A 99 1.15 2.65 -1.20
CA TYR A 99 1.90 2.30 -2.41
C TYR A 99 0.94 2.20 -3.58
N PHE A 100 1.22 2.90 -4.64
CA PHE A 100 0.37 2.89 -5.85
C PHE A 100 1.17 3.27 -7.09
N PRO A 101 0.82 2.70 -8.24
CA PRO A 101 1.36 3.16 -9.50
C PRO A 101 0.54 4.35 -10.01
N VAL A 102 1.20 5.20 -10.78
CA VAL A 102 0.58 6.31 -11.50
C VAL A 102 0.93 6.25 -12.98
N HIS A 103 0.26 7.07 -13.78
CA HIS A 103 0.54 7.17 -15.21
C HIS A 103 2.02 7.45 -15.47
N GLY A 104 2.58 6.87 -16.55
CA GLY A 104 3.98 7.04 -16.92
C GLY A 104 4.93 6.03 -16.29
N GLN A 105 4.43 4.81 -15.98
CA GLN A 105 5.26 3.73 -15.45
C GLN A 105 5.95 4.08 -14.14
N THR A 106 5.26 4.84 -13.30
CA THR A 106 5.82 5.35 -12.05
C THR A 106 5.11 4.70 -10.85
N VAL A 107 5.88 4.25 -9.86
CA VAL A 107 5.37 3.77 -8.57
C VAL A 107 5.74 4.78 -7.50
N MET A 108 4.81 5.04 -6.61
CA MET A 108 4.96 6.02 -5.54
C MET A 108 4.68 5.40 -4.18
N ALA A 109 5.40 5.88 -3.17
CA ALA A 109 5.12 5.65 -1.77
C ALA A 109 4.83 6.99 -1.07
N VAL A 110 3.72 7.07 -0.37
CA VAL A 110 3.25 8.28 0.30
C VAL A 110 2.92 7.95 1.76
N ASP A 111 3.42 8.73 2.69
CA ASP A 111 3.05 8.64 4.11
C ASP A 111 1.55 8.93 4.27
N ALA A 112 0.79 7.95 4.71
CA ALA A 112 -0.68 8.04 4.76
C ALA A 112 -1.18 9.04 5.81
N ARG A 113 -0.38 9.37 6.80
CA ARG A 113 -0.74 10.32 7.85
C ARG A 113 -0.54 11.77 7.42
N THR A 114 0.51 12.04 6.63
CA THR A 114 0.95 13.39 6.29
C THR A 114 0.72 13.77 4.84
N GLY A 115 0.49 12.80 3.96
CA GLY A 115 0.43 13.01 2.51
C GLY A 115 1.78 13.35 1.87
N LYS A 116 2.90 13.15 2.56
CA LYS A 116 4.22 13.44 2.01
C LYS A 116 4.74 12.26 1.20
N GLU A 117 5.37 12.56 0.07
CA GLU A 117 6.09 11.56 -0.72
C GLU A 117 7.26 11.01 0.09
N VAL A 118 7.35 9.68 0.17
CA VAL A 118 8.47 8.95 0.80
C VAL A 118 9.50 8.61 -0.26
N TRP A 119 9.06 8.03 -1.37
CA TRP A 119 9.90 7.76 -2.53
C TRP A 119 9.06 7.66 -3.81
N ARG A 120 9.75 7.75 -4.94
CA ARG A 120 9.22 7.61 -6.29
C ARG A 120 10.20 6.79 -7.12
N TYR A 121 9.69 5.81 -7.83
CA TYR A 121 10.43 5.06 -8.84
C TYR A 121 9.76 5.24 -10.19
N LYS A 122 10.53 5.61 -11.20
CA LYS A 122 10.07 5.68 -12.59
C LYS A 122 10.79 4.60 -13.39
N HIS A 123 10.01 3.75 -14.05
CA HIS A 123 10.53 2.75 -14.98
C HIS A 123 10.74 3.38 -16.34
N GLU A 124 11.96 3.30 -16.84
CA GLU A 124 12.29 3.80 -18.19
C GLU A 124 11.98 2.70 -19.20
N LEU A 125 11.11 3.02 -20.14
CA LEU A 125 10.78 2.15 -21.26
C LEU A 125 11.88 2.22 -22.34
N PRO A 126 12.07 1.16 -23.15
CA PRO A 126 13.00 1.20 -24.26
C PRO A 126 12.70 2.35 -25.23
N GLU A 127 13.72 2.92 -25.85
CA GLU A 127 13.56 4.05 -26.80
C GLU A 127 12.63 3.72 -27.98
N ASN A 128 12.61 2.46 -28.39
CA ASN A 128 11.73 1.96 -29.46
C ASN A 128 10.33 1.57 -28.95
N TYR A 129 10.00 1.83 -27.67
CA TYR A 129 8.66 1.66 -27.15
C TYR A 129 7.75 2.73 -27.71
N GLY A 130 7.17 2.50 -28.82
CA GLY A 130 6.47 3.65 -29.36
C GLY A 130 5.23 3.40 -30.13
N GLY A 131 4.95 2.22 -30.36
CA GLY A 131 4.23 2.22 -31.58
C GLY A 131 2.75 2.03 -31.50
N PHE A 132 2.25 1.12 -30.77
CA PHE A 132 0.88 0.66 -31.01
C PHE A 132 -0.13 1.05 -29.94
N VAL A 133 0.31 1.43 -28.75
CA VAL A 133 -0.65 1.75 -27.69
C VAL A 133 -0.87 3.26 -27.63
N PRO A 134 -2.09 3.74 -27.80
CA PRO A 134 -2.38 5.16 -27.63
C PRO A 134 -1.84 5.66 -26.30
N ASN A 135 -1.16 6.79 -26.29
CA ASN A 135 -0.50 7.36 -25.10
C ASN A 135 -1.35 7.36 -23.82
N PHE A 136 -2.67 7.41 -23.96
CA PHE A 136 -3.57 7.43 -22.82
C PHE A 136 -3.87 6.05 -22.21
N LEU A 137 -3.75 4.96 -22.98
CA LEU A 137 -3.96 3.59 -22.49
C LEU A 137 -2.64 2.90 -22.13
N GLY A 138 -1.56 3.21 -22.84
CA GLY A 138 -0.32 2.48 -22.78
C GLY A 138 0.53 2.66 -21.55
N GLN A 139 0.16 3.54 -20.64
CA GLN A 139 0.96 3.84 -19.44
C GLN A 139 0.17 3.68 -18.15
N ILE A 140 -0.93 2.94 -18.19
CA ILE A 140 -1.79 2.68 -17.04
C ILE A 140 -1.32 1.39 -16.36
N SER A 141 -1.11 1.45 -15.06
CA SER A 141 -0.99 0.29 -14.19
C SER A 141 -2.18 0.23 -13.23
N LYS A 142 -2.70 -0.97 -13.01
CA LYS A 142 -3.89 -1.18 -12.17
C LYS A 142 -3.57 -1.28 -10.68
N GLY A 143 -2.35 -1.63 -10.33
CA GLY A 143 -1.93 -1.79 -8.96
C GLY A 143 -0.49 -2.24 -8.82
N VAL A 144 -0.09 -2.45 -7.59
CA VAL A 144 1.16 -3.08 -7.18
C VAL A 144 0.83 -4.23 -6.23
N ALA A 145 1.75 -5.17 -6.07
CA ALA A 145 1.67 -6.18 -5.02
C ALA A 145 2.80 -5.97 -4.01
N ILE A 146 2.61 -6.42 -2.78
CA ILE A 146 3.63 -6.41 -1.74
C ILE A 146 3.90 -7.83 -1.27
N TYR A 147 5.18 -8.17 -1.11
CA TYR A 147 5.60 -9.44 -0.54
C TYR A 147 6.98 -9.32 0.07
N LYS A 148 7.14 -9.76 1.30
CA LYS A 148 8.37 -9.59 2.08
C LYS A 148 8.80 -8.12 2.09
N ASP A 149 10.02 -7.84 1.68
CA ASP A 149 10.64 -6.53 1.67
C ASP A 149 10.44 -5.75 0.35
N ARG A 150 9.51 -6.18 -0.51
CA ARG A 150 9.42 -5.63 -1.87
C ARG A 150 8.02 -5.30 -2.34
N ILE A 151 7.96 -4.23 -3.10
CA ILE A 151 6.83 -3.87 -3.95
C ILE A 151 7.09 -4.43 -5.34
N LEU A 152 6.12 -5.16 -5.86
CA LEU A 152 6.15 -5.77 -7.18
C LEU A 152 5.29 -4.94 -8.14
N PHE A 153 5.87 -4.56 -9.26
CA PHE A 153 5.25 -3.75 -10.29
C PHE A 153 5.47 -4.40 -11.66
N TYR A 154 4.42 -4.46 -12.47
CA TYR A 154 4.51 -4.98 -13.83
C TYR A 154 4.56 -3.82 -14.83
N SER A 155 5.65 -3.74 -15.57
CA SER A 155 5.88 -2.65 -16.55
C SER A 155 5.31 -2.98 -17.93
N ASN A 156 5.11 -1.93 -18.72
CA ASN A 156 4.54 -2.09 -20.07
C ASN A 156 5.47 -2.79 -21.06
N ASP A 157 6.76 -2.82 -20.82
CA ASP A 157 7.73 -3.63 -21.57
C ASP A 157 7.82 -5.08 -21.05
N SER A 158 6.77 -5.53 -20.36
CA SER A 158 6.58 -6.91 -19.89
C SER A 158 7.62 -7.39 -18.89
N LYS A 159 8.11 -6.50 -18.03
CA LYS A 159 8.99 -6.85 -16.91
C LYS A 159 8.23 -6.87 -15.60
N LEU A 160 8.57 -7.82 -14.74
CA LEU A 160 8.27 -7.76 -13.33
C LEU A 160 9.42 -7.03 -12.63
N VAL A 161 9.14 -5.88 -12.08
CA VAL A 161 10.09 -5.04 -11.35
C VAL A 161 9.84 -5.19 -9.86
N ALA A 162 10.90 -5.43 -9.10
CA ALA A 162 10.88 -5.49 -7.64
C ALA A 162 11.61 -4.28 -7.06
N LEU A 163 10.92 -3.55 -6.20
CA LEU A 163 11.43 -2.36 -5.51
C LEU A 163 11.46 -2.64 -4.00
N HIS A 164 12.48 -2.18 -3.32
CA HIS A 164 12.52 -2.25 -1.86
C HIS A 164 11.42 -1.34 -1.27
N TYR A 165 10.53 -1.88 -0.44
CA TYR A 165 9.32 -1.17 -0.02
C TYR A 165 9.58 0.12 0.77
N LYS A 166 10.67 0.20 1.55
CA LYS A 166 11.03 1.40 2.33
C LYS A 166 11.73 2.48 1.52
N THR A 167 12.53 2.11 0.51
CA THR A 167 13.44 3.04 -0.18
C THR A 167 13.07 3.31 -1.62
N GLY A 168 12.26 2.45 -2.25
CA GLY A 168 11.97 2.51 -3.69
C GLY A 168 13.14 2.08 -4.57
N GLU A 169 14.25 1.61 -3.99
CA GLU A 169 15.39 1.10 -4.73
C GLU A 169 15.00 -0.13 -5.54
N LYS A 170 15.38 -0.17 -6.82
CA LYS A 170 15.16 -1.33 -7.66
C LYS A 170 16.09 -2.47 -7.23
N LEU A 171 15.49 -3.55 -6.74
CA LEU A 171 16.20 -4.76 -6.33
C LEU A 171 16.56 -5.63 -7.55
N TYR A 172 15.60 -5.81 -8.44
CA TYR A 172 15.78 -6.53 -9.71
C TYR A 172 14.62 -6.22 -10.67
N ASP A 173 14.81 -6.58 -11.93
CA ASP A 173 13.73 -6.77 -12.89
C ASP A 173 13.92 -8.07 -13.66
N VAL A 174 12.80 -8.66 -14.10
CA VAL A 174 12.80 -9.92 -14.86
C VAL A 174 11.86 -9.78 -16.03
N GLN A 175 12.35 -10.11 -17.24
CA GLN A 175 11.52 -10.18 -18.42
C GLN A 175 10.55 -11.36 -18.29
N VAL A 176 9.25 -11.09 -18.17
CA VAL A 176 8.23 -12.13 -17.99
C VAL A 176 7.84 -12.77 -19.32
N ARG A 177 7.82 -11.97 -20.39
CA ARG A 177 7.64 -12.46 -21.75
C ARG A 177 8.34 -11.54 -22.74
N PRO A 178 8.61 -12.02 -23.96
CA PRO A 178 9.24 -11.20 -24.99
C PRO A 178 8.46 -9.91 -25.19
N TYR A 179 9.19 -8.80 -25.20
CA TYR A 179 8.64 -7.50 -25.53
C TYR A 179 8.30 -7.38 -27.02
N VAL A 180 9.13 -8.01 -27.86
CA VAL A 180 8.93 -8.15 -29.29
C VAL A 180 8.65 -9.62 -29.60
N HIS A 181 7.62 -9.90 -30.37
CA HIS A 181 7.34 -11.21 -30.94
C HIS A 181 7.25 -11.15 -32.45
N VAL A 182 7.56 -12.23 -33.10
CA VAL A 182 7.45 -12.35 -34.55
C VAL A 182 6.11 -13.04 -34.84
N ASN A 183 5.25 -12.42 -35.65
CA ASN A 183 3.98 -12.98 -36.05
C ASN A 183 4.17 -14.08 -37.10
N GLU A 184 3.07 -14.74 -37.52
CA GLU A 184 3.10 -15.80 -38.51
C GLU A 184 3.60 -15.34 -39.89
N ALA A 185 3.55 -14.04 -40.19
CA ALA A 185 4.08 -13.45 -41.43
C ALA A 185 5.58 -13.12 -41.34
N GLY A 186 6.22 -13.37 -40.20
CA GLY A 186 7.64 -13.07 -39.98
C GLY A 186 7.91 -11.61 -39.58
N GLU A 187 6.88 -10.84 -39.25
CA GLU A 187 7.00 -9.44 -38.88
C GLU A 187 7.16 -9.31 -37.36
N GLU A 188 8.06 -8.44 -36.92
CA GLU A 188 8.22 -8.07 -35.51
C GLU A 188 7.03 -7.23 -35.04
N GLN A 189 6.39 -7.69 -33.98
CA GLN A 189 5.31 -6.98 -33.31
C GLN A 189 5.67 -6.76 -31.85
N LEU A 190 5.35 -5.57 -31.34
CA LEU A 190 5.48 -5.27 -29.92
C LEU A 190 4.53 -6.16 -29.11
N GLY A 191 5.04 -6.74 -28.03
CA GLY A 191 4.25 -7.57 -27.14
C GLY A 191 3.10 -6.78 -26.51
N TYR A 192 1.98 -7.45 -26.31
CA TYR A 192 0.88 -6.85 -25.58
C TYR A 192 1.26 -6.66 -24.13
N TYR A 193 0.96 -5.49 -23.58
CA TYR A 193 1.07 -5.25 -22.14
C TYR A 193 -0.01 -6.02 -21.38
N SER A 194 0.31 -6.47 -20.21
CA SER A 194 -0.67 -6.88 -19.22
C SER A 194 -0.36 -6.15 -17.91
N THR A 195 -1.38 -5.82 -17.18
CA THR A 195 -1.24 -5.25 -15.84
C THR A 195 -1.47 -6.34 -14.82
N LEU A 196 -0.62 -6.40 -13.78
CA LEU A 196 -0.97 -7.11 -12.56
C LEU A 196 -2.06 -6.30 -11.87
N ALA A 197 -3.17 -6.93 -11.61
CA ALA A 197 -4.26 -6.38 -10.80
C ALA A 197 -4.32 -7.11 -9.46
#